data_1d1cb8f6c42bd0c96bb0cba71fb05f76
#
_entry.id   1d1cb8f6c42bd0c96bb0cba71fb05f76
#
_cell.length_a   1.000
_cell.length_b   1.000
_cell.length_c   1.000
_cell.angle_alpha   90.00
_cell.angle_beta   90.00
_cell.angle_gamma   90.00
#
_symmetry.space_group_name_H-M   'P 1'
#
loop_
_entity.id
_entity.type
_entity.pdbx_description
1 polymer ?
#
loop_
_entity_poly.entity_id
_entity_poly.type
_entity_poly.pdbx_seq_one_letter_code
_entity_poly.pdbx_strand_id
1 'polypeptide(L)'
;LREKEELSKEGISNMNTALRNVNALLRLTTNLINFERADVYSSELYISEHELNTFMNEIFNAFQQYANIKHINFTYESNFRYMNVWFDKEKMESIFKNIISNALKYTPENGNVQVFVSETSDSWSVEVRDTGIGIPANEQKKLFKLHFRGSNAINSKVTGSGIGLMLVWKLVRLHKGKINLSSIENQGSVIKITFPKDSKRFRKAHLATPSKQRQEIKVVDNVP
;
A
#
# COMPACT_ATOMS: atom_id res chain seq x y z
N LEU A 1 19.43 -42.81 1.60
CA LEU A 1 18.21 -43.03 2.37
C LEU A 1 17.98 -41.76 3.19
N ARG A 2 17.09 -40.85 2.71
CA ARG A 2 16.57 -39.74 3.53
C ARG A 2 15.35 -40.30 4.27
N GLU A 3 15.49 -40.53 5.56
CA GLU A 3 14.36 -40.77 6.44
C GLU A 3 13.45 -39.52 6.38
N LYS A 4 12.21 -39.73 5.93
CA LYS A 4 11.15 -38.76 6.10
C LYS A 4 10.71 -38.84 7.56
N GLU A 5 11.23 -37.97 8.43
CA GLU A 5 10.65 -37.74 9.72
C GLU A 5 9.25 -37.16 9.54
N GLU A 6 8.23 -37.95 9.83
CA GLU A 6 6.85 -37.43 9.93
C GLU A 6 6.72 -36.68 11.26
N LEU A 7 6.59 -35.37 11.16
CA LEU A 7 6.33 -34.52 12.30
C LEU A 7 4.98 -34.89 12.95
N SER A 8 4.94 -34.99 14.26
CA SER A 8 3.69 -35.16 14.99
C SER A 8 2.72 -33.98 14.70
N LYS A 9 1.41 -34.19 14.89
CA LYS A 9 0.40 -33.13 14.72
C LYS A 9 0.73 -31.89 15.56
N GLU A 10 1.29 -32.08 16.75
CA GLU A 10 1.76 -31.01 17.63
C GLU A 10 3.00 -30.32 17.04
N GLY A 11 3.96 -31.05 16.50
CA GLY A 11 5.14 -30.52 15.81
C GLY A 11 4.77 -29.66 14.61
N ILE A 12 3.80 -30.09 13.78
CA ILE A 12 3.27 -29.31 12.66
C ILE A 12 2.59 -28.02 13.16
N SER A 13 1.81 -28.11 14.24
CA SER A 13 1.16 -26.93 14.85
C SER A 13 2.16 -25.93 15.38
N ASN A 14 3.20 -26.39 16.06
CA ASN A 14 4.28 -25.56 16.61
C ASN A 14 5.09 -24.91 15.49
N MET A 15 5.41 -25.64 14.43
CA MET A 15 6.12 -25.11 13.26
C MET A 15 5.30 -24.05 12.52
N ASN A 16 3.99 -24.26 12.33
CA ASN A 16 3.09 -23.27 11.73
C ASN A 16 2.98 -22.01 12.61
N THR A 17 3.05 -22.17 13.93
CA THR A 17 3.05 -21.04 14.86
C THR A 17 4.37 -20.26 14.79
N ALA A 18 5.51 -20.97 14.75
CA ALA A 18 6.82 -20.36 14.56
C ALA A 18 6.92 -19.61 13.23
N LEU A 19 6.47 -20.20 12.12
CA LEU A 19 6.41 -19.56 10.81
C LEU A 19 5.55 -18.29 10.81
N ARG A 20 4.40 -18.32 11.49
CA ARG A 20 3.56 -17.12 11.66
C ARG A 20 4.27 -16.02 12.42
N ASN A 21 4.97 -16.37 13.50
CA ASN A 21 5.72 -15.41 14.33
C ASN A 21 6.92 -14.82 13.57
N VAL A 22 7.67 -15.63 12.83
CA VAL A 22 8.78 -15.17 11.98
C VAL A 22 8.28 -14.21 10.89
N ASN A 23 7.19 -14.57 10.21
CA ASN A 23 6.58 -13.67 9.21
C ASN A 23 6.04 -12.37 9.83
N ALA A 24 5.52 -12.42 11.06
CA ALA A 24 5.10 -11.21 11.77
C ALA A 24 6.30 -10.32 12.13
N LEU A 25 7.41 -10.90 12.61
CA LEU A 25 8.65 -10.17 12.90
C LEU A 25 9.26 -9.57 11.63
N LEU A 26 9.34 -10.31 10.53
CA LEU A 26 9.82 -9.80 9.25
C LEU A 26 8.97 -8.62 8.75
N ARG A 27 7.65 -8.67 8.91
CA ARG A 27 6.77 -7.54 8.58
C ARG A 27 7.02 -6.33 9.49
N LEU A 28 7.19 -6.54 10.79
CA LEU A 28 7.46 -5.47 11.75
C LEU A 28 8.82 -4.80 11.45
N THR A 29 9.87 -5.57 11.20
CA THR A 29 11.20 -5.06 10.82
C THR A 29 11.15 -4.33 9.47
N THR A 30 10.50 -4.89 8.47
CA THR A 30 10.34 -4.22 7.17
C THR A 30 9.56 -2.91 7.31
N ASN A 31 8.53 -2.89 8.14
CA ASN A 31 7.75 -1.69 8.40
C ASN A 31 8.54 -0.65 9.22
N LEU A 32 9.37 -1.07 10.17
CA LEU A 32 10.27 -0.20 10.92
C LEU A 32 11.34 0.41 10.00
N ILE A 33 11.96 -0.40 9.17
CA ILE A 33 12.93 0.05 8.16
C ILE A 33 12.27 1.04 7.18
N ASN A 34 11.05 0.75 6.73
CA ASN A 34 10.30 1.66 5.87
C ASN A 34 9.87 2.94 6.60
N PHE A 35 9.66 2.87 7.91
CA PHE A 35 9.38 4.03 8.75
C PHE A 35 10.64 4.89 8.96
N GLU A 36 11.76 4.31 9.34
CA GLU A 36 13.05 5.01 9.43
C GLU A 36 13.49 5.54 8.06
N ARG A 37 13.32 4.75 7.00
CA ARG A 37 13.50 5.23 5.64
C ARG A 37 12.55 6.37 5.30
N ALA A 38 11.28 6.36 5.73
CA ALA A 38 10.35 7.49 5.53
C ALA A 38 10.80 8.75 6.28
N ASP A 39 11.47 8.65 7.41
CA ASP A 39 12.11 9.80 8.08
C ASP A 39 13.42 10.22 7.40
N VAL A 40 14.21 9.28 6.91
CA VAL A 40 15.44 9.54 6.13
C VAL A 40 15.11 9.93 4.66
N TYR A 41 14.08 9.31 4.05
CA TYR A 41 13.59 9.66 2.70
C TYR A 41 12.59 10.83 2.69
N SER A 42 12.25 11.40 3.85
CA SER A 42 11.22 12.45 3.96
C SER A 42 11.61 13.79 3.35
N SER A 43 12.86 13.98 2.94
CA SER A 43 13.31 15.25 2.37
C SER A 43 13.44 15.29 0.86
N GLU A 44 13.63 14.15 0.19
CA GLU A 44 13.95 14.12 -1.25
C GLU A 44 12.92 13.32 -2.06
N LEU A 45 12.36 13.96 -3.09
CA LEU A 45 11.53 13.32 -4.11
C LEU A 45 12.35 13.17 -5.40
N TYR A 46 12.34 11.97 -5.96
CA TYR A 46 12.88 11.68 -7.28
C TYR A 46 11.72 11.66 -8.28
N ILE A 47 11.43 12.84 -8.84
CA ILE A 47 10.26 13.06 -9.68
C ILE A 47 10.58 12.74 -11.13
N SER A 48 9.74 11.94 -11.76
CA SER A 48 9.74 11.66 -13.20
C SER A 48 8.32 11.65 -13.75
N GLU A 49 8.20 11.75 -15.07
CA GLU A 49 6.92 11.69 -15.76
C GLU A 49 6.48 10.24 -15.96
N HIS A 50 5.21 9.97 -15.67
CA HIS A 50 4.62 8.63 -15.80
C HIS A 50 3.22 8.72 -16.39
N GLU A 51 2.87 7.73 -17.22
CA GLU A 51 1.49 7.55 -17.66
C GLU A 51 0.67 6.89 -16.52
N LEU A 52 -0.35 7.61 -16.05
CA LEU A 52 -1.04 7.27 -14.82
C LEU A 52 -1.85 5.97 -14.91
N ASN A 53 -2.54 5.72 -16.04
CA ASN A 53 -3.32 4.49 -16.20
C ASN A 53 -2.42 3.25 -16.25
N THR A 54 -1.30 3.30 -16.95
CA THR A 54 -0.32 2.20 -16.99
C THR A 54 0.21 1.93 -15.59
N PHE A 55 0.64 2.97 -14.88
CA PHE A 55 1.14 2.86 -13.52
C PHE A 55 0.12 2.25 -12.55
N MET A 56 -1.13 2.72 -12.59
CA MET A 56 -2.18 2.23 -11.71
C MET A 56 -2.62 0.80 -12.07
N ASN A 57 -2.65 0.45 -13.36
CA ASN A 57 -2.95 -0.91 -13.81
C ASN A 57 -1.87 -1.92 -13.38
N GLU A 58 -0.58 -1.55 -13.39
CA GLU A 58 0.49 -2.39 -12.85
C GLU A 58 0.22 -2.75 -11.38
N ILE A 59 -0.16 -1.75 -10.57
CA ILE A 59 -0.49 -1.97 -9.15
C ILE A 59 -1.76 -2.80 -8.99
N PHE A 60 -2.82 -2.48 -9.74
CA PHE A 60 -4.09 -3.21 -9.71
C PHE A 60 -3.87 -4.70 -10.01
N ASN A 61 -3.17 -5.01 -11.10
CA ASN A 61 -2.92 -6.38 -11.54
C ASN A 61 -2.12 -7.19 -10.49
N ALA A 62 -1.22 -6.55 -9.76
CA ALA A 62 -0.45 -7.19 -8.70
C ALA A 62 -1.33 -7.73 -7.54
N PHE A 63 -2.55 -7.21 -7.37
CA PHE A 63 -3.49 -7.66 -6.33
C PHE A 63 -4.61 -8.56 -6.85
N GLN A 64 -4.74 -8.74 -8.16
CA GLN A 64 -5.83 -9.49 -8.77
C GLN A 64 -5.90 -10.94 -8.25
N GLN A 65 -4.76 -11.62 -8.19
CA GLN A 65 -4.71 -12.99 -7.69
C GLN A 65 -5.14 -13.09 -6.23
N TYR A 66 -4.72 -12.14 -5.40
CA TYR A 66 -5.13 -12.10 -3.98
C TYR A 66 -6.63 -11.86 -3.82
N ALA A 67 -7.21 -10.96 -4.63
CA ALA A 67 -8.65 -10.71 -4.63
C ALA A 67 -9.44 -11.95 -5.07
N ASN A 68 -8.98 -12.65 -6.11
CA ASN A 68 -9.60 -13.88 -6.60
C ASN A 68 -9.60 -14.99 -5.54
N ILE A 69 -8.46 -15.21 -4.84
CA ILE A 69 -8.37 -16.21 -3.76
C ILE A 69 -9.33 -15.89 -2.61
N LYS A 70 -9.59 -14.62 -2.33
CA LYS A 70 -10.55 -14.16 -1.33
C LYS A 70 -11.98 -14.03 -1.84
N HIS A 71 -12.24 -14.37 -3.10
CA HIS A 71 -13.55 -14.19 -3.77
C HIS A 71 -14.07 -12.74 -3.66
N ILE A 72 -13.18 -11.74 -3.69
CA ILE A 72 -13.54 -10.33 -3.68
C ILE A 72 -13.73 -9.85 -5.12
N ASN A 73 -14.85 -9.18 -5.39
CA ASN A 73 -15.05 -8.46 -6.65
C ASN A 73 -14.16 -7.21 -6.67
N PHE A 74 -13.04 -7.30 -7.39
CA PHE A 74 -12.03 -6.25 -7.44
C PHE A 74 -12.02 -5.60 -8.83
N THR A 75 -12.38 -4.31 -8.91
CA THR A 75 -12.56 -3.59 -10.17
C THR A 75 -11.68 -2.34 -10.25
N TYR A 76 -11.31 -1.98 -11.48
CA TYR A 76 -10.56 -0.77 -11.81
C TYR A 76 -11.29 0.01 -12.90
N GLU A 77 -11.43 1.32 -12.69
CA GLU A 77 -12.06 2.23 -13.63
C GLU A 77 -11.29 3.55 -13.70
N SER A 78 -11.32 4.20 -14.88
CA SER A 78 -10.72 5.52 -15.11
C SER A 78 -11.64 6.37 -15.97
N ASN A 79 -11.77 7.67 -15.66
CA ASN A 79 -12.56 8.61 -16.46
C ASN A 79 -11.77 9.26 -17.60
N PHE A 80 -10.54 8.84 -17.82
CA PHE A 80 -9.68 9.28 -18.92
C PHE A 80 -8.94 8.09 -19.55
N ARG A 81 -8.50 8.25 -20.80
CA ARG A 81 -7.78 7.19 -21.50
C ARG A 81 -6.28 7.25 -21.28
N TYR A 82 -5.72 8.45 -21.24
CA TYR A 82 -4.29 8.69 -21.18
C TYR A 82 -4.00 9.99 -20.43
N MET A 83 -3.07 9.96 -19.49
CA MET A 83 -2.62 11.14 -18.75
C MET A 83 -1.21 10.97 -18.20
N ASN A 84 -0.31 11.85 -18.60
CA ASN A 84 1.02 11.97 -18.00
C ASN A 84 0.99 12.87 -16.78
N VAL A 85 1.61 12.40 -15.70
CA VAL A 85 1.74 13.12 -14.43
C VAL A 85 3.14 12.93 -13.84
N TRP A 86 3.55 13.89 -13.03
CA TRP A 86 4.88 13.92 -12.44
C TRP A 86 4.82 13.47 -10.97
N PHE A 87 5.56 12.41 -10.62
CA PHE A 87 5.66 11.92 -9.24
C PHE A 87 6.90 11.03 -9.04
N ASP A 88 7.20 10.71 -7.76
CA ASP A 88 8.17 9.69 -7.39
C ASP A 88 7.50 8.31 -7.45
N LYS A 89 7.92 7.45 -8.41
CA LYS A 89 7.30 6.15 -8.69
C LYS A 89 7.30 5.24 -7.47
N GLU A 90 8.44 5.09 -6.79
CA GLU A 90 8.57 4.17 -5.64
C GLU A 90 7.66 4.58 -4.48
N LYS A 91 7.61 5.88 -4.19
CA LYS A 91 6.77 6.42 -3.11
C LYS A 91 5.29 6.35 -3.45
N MET A 92 4.94 6.60 -4.72
CA MET A 92 3.55 6.49 -5.19
C MET A 92 3.06 5.04 -5.17
N GLU A 93 3.92 4.08 -5.58
CA GLU A 93 3.63 2.65 -5.42
C GLU A 93 3.38 2.27 -3.96
N SER A 94 4.19 2.79 -3.04
CA SER A 94 4.02 2.53 -1.60
C SER A 94 2.67 3.05 -1.10
N ILE A 95 2.23 4.23 -1.55
CA ILE A 95 0.91 4.78 -1.21
C ILE A 95 -0.20 3.83 -1.65
N PHE A 96 -0.27 3.51 -2.95
CA PHE A 96 -1.42 2.76 -3.48
C PHE A 96 -1.40 1.28 -3.09
N LYS A 97 -0.23 0.65 -3.00
CA LYS A 97 -0.11 -0.72 -2.48
C LYS A 97 -0.62 -0.82 -1.04
N ASN A 98 -0.32 0.16 -0.17
CA ASN A 98 -0.84 0.17 1.19
C ASN A 98 -2.36 0.32 1.24
N ILE A 99 -2.95 1.21 0.45
CA ILE A 99 -4.39 1.45 0.47
C ILE A 99 -5.16 0.27 -0.12
N ILE A 100 -4.75 -0.24 -1.28
CA ILE A 100 -5.41 -1.38 -1.94
C ILE A 100 -5.26 -2.64 -1.09
N SER A 101 -4.08 -2.90 -0.54
CA SER A 101 -3.86 -4.02 0.38
C SER A 101 -4.76 -3.93 1.61
N ASN A 102 -4.95 -2.74 2.20
CA ASN A 102 -5.86 -2.56 3.32
C ASN A 102 -7.32 -2.80 2.91
N ALA A 103 -7.78 -2.26 1.80
CA ALA A 103 -9.13 -2.47 1.30
C ALA A 103 -9.42 -3.97 1.12
N LEU A 104 -8.56 -4.69 0.39
CA LEU A 104 -8.71 -6.14 0.18
C LEU A 104 -8.61 -6.96 1.47
N LYS A 105 -7.77 -6.52 2.40
CA LYS A 105 -7.53 -7.19 3.67
C LYS A 105 -8.73 -7.14 4.60
N TYR A 106 -9.40 -5.97 4.68
CA TYR A 106 -10.51 -5.72 5.58
C TYR A 106 -11.89 -5.93 4.95
N THR A 107 -11.95 -6.24 3.67
CA THR A 107 -13.16 -6.67 2.99
C THR A 107 -13.37 -8.17 3.22
N PRO A 108 -14.56 -8.61 3.65
CA PRO A 108 -14.88 -10.02 3.78
C PRO A 108 -14.97 -10.70 2.41
N GLU A 109 -15.01 -12.02 2.43
CA GLU A 109 -15.28 -12.83 1.24
C GLU A 109 -16.60 -12.41 0.57
N ASN A 110 -16.64 -12.44 -0.77
CA ASN A 110 -17.75 -11.97 -1.62
C ASN A 110 -18.05 -10.46 -1.50
N GLY A 111 -17.18 -9.68 -0.86
CA GLY A 111 -17.28 -8.22 -0.84
C GLY A 111 -16.75 -7.57 -2.12
N ASN A 112 -16.78 -6.23 -2.15
CA ASN A 112 -16.35 -5.45 -3.30
C ASN A 112 -15.23 -4.50 -2.92
N VAL A 113 -14.24 -4.37 -3.82
CA VAL A 113 -13.21 -3.33 -3.76
C VAL A 113 -13.10 -2.70 -5.14
N GLN A 114 -13.27 -1.38 -5.21
CA GLN A 114 -13.19 -0.61 -6.45
C GLN A 114 -12.06 0.41 -6.36
N VAL A 115 -11.25 0.48 -7.40
CA VAL A 115 -10.24 1.53 -7.62
C VAL A 115 -10.74 2.41 -8.75
N PHE A 116 -10.99 3.67 -8.47
CA PHE A 116 -11.44 4.66 -9.44
C PHE A 116 -10.41 5.77 -9.58
N VAL A 117 -9.89 5.97 -10.80
CA VAL A 117 -8.92 7.03 -11.13
C VAL A 117 -9.64 8.11 -11.92
N SER A 118 -9.50 9.35 -11.49
CA SER A 118 -10.18 10.47 -12.13
C SER A 118 -9.31 11.70 -12.24
N GLU A 119 -9.62 12.51 -13.27
CA GLU A 119 -8.98 13.81 -13.49
C GLU A 119 -9.98 14.95 -13.47
N THR A 120 -9.47 16.12 -13.12
CA THR A 120 -10.10 17.44 -13.31
C THR A 120 -9.13 18.35 -14.07
N SER A 121 -9.50 19.64 -14.30
CA SER A 121 -8.58 20.62 -14.91
C SER A 121 -7.23 20.72 -14.18
N ASP A 122 -7.24 20.72 -12.85
CA ASP A 122 -6.11 21.10 -12.02
C ASP A 122 -5.52 19.96 -11.19
N SER A 123 -6.20 18.82 -11.13
CA SER A 123 -5.83 17.72 -10.28
C SER A 123 -6.18 16.36 -10.88
N TRP A 124 -5.57 15.32 -10.34
CA TRP A 124 -5.98 13.94 -10.50
C TRP A 124 -6.19 13.29 -9.14
N SER A 125 -7.02 12.28 -9.09
CA SER A 125 -7.30 11.58 -7.85
C SER A 125 -7.45 10.07 -8.06
N VAL A 126 -7.12 9.32 -7.03
CA VAL A 126 -7.42 7.89 -6.91
C VAL A 126 -8.33 7.71 -5.72
N GLU A 127 -9.46 7.07 -5.94
CA GLU A 127 -10.42 6.68 -4.92
C GLU A 127 -10.44 5.15 -4.81
N VAL A 128 -10.23 4.64 -3.61
CA VAL A 128 -10.37 3.22 -3.29
C VAL A 128 -11.56 3.07 -2.37
N ARG A 129 -12.56 2.34 -2.82
CA ARG A 129 -13.80 2.04 -2.10
C ARG A 129 -13.84 0.57 -1.76
N ASP A 130 -14.19 0.25 -0.53
CA ASP A 130 -14.39 -1.11 -0.07
C ASP A 130 -15.74 -1.29 0.64
N THR A 131 -16.26 -2.50 0.65
CA THR A 131 -17.44 -2.91 1.43
C THR A 131 -17.03 -3.71 2.67
N GLY A 132 -15.92 -3.33 3.28
CA GLY A 132 -15.31 -4.00 4.41
C GLY A 132 -15.95 -3.67 5.76
N ILE A 133 -15.22 -4.00 6.82
CA ILE A 133 -15.69 -3.79 8.21
C ILE A 133 -15.90 -2.33 8.58
N GLY A 134 -15.48 -1.39 7.73
CA GLY A 134 -15.53 0.04 8.02
C GLY A 134 -14.70 0.46 9.23
N ILE A 135 -14.90 1.69 9.69
CA ILE A 135 -14.11 2.29 10.76
C ILE A 135 -15.05 3.11 11.66
N PRO A 136 -15.04 2.85 12.99
CA PRO A 136 -15.82 3.61 13.94
C PRO A 136 -15.55 5.12 13.85
N ALA A 137 -16.59 5.95 13.90
CA ALA A 137 -16.49 7.40 13.67
C ALA A 137 -15.51 8.10 14.62
N ASN A 138 -15.44 7.68 15.89
CA ASN A 138 -14.53 8.22 16.91
C ASN A 138 -13.05 7.83 16.69
N GLU A 139 -12.78 6.88 15.79
CA GLU A 139 -11.45 6.36 15.50
C GLU A 139 -10.87 6.91 14.19
N GLN A 140 -11.70 7.39 13.26
CA GLN A 140 -11.27 7.83 11.93
C GLN A 140 -10.16 8.89 11.96
N LYS A 141 -10.24 9.85 12.87
CA LYS A 141 -9.20 10.90 13.04
C LYS A 141 -7.85 10.37 13.56
N LYS A 142 -7.84 9.17 14.12
CA LYS A 142 -6.65 8.54 14.72
C LYS A 142 -5.90 7.63 13.74
N LEU A 143 -6.52 7.24 12.61
CA LEU A 143 -5.99 6.24 11.66
C LEU A 143 -4.63 6.61 11.04
N PHE A 144 -4.35 7.90 10.93
CA PHE A 144 -3.08 8.39 10.41
C PHE A 144 -2.02 8.61 11.50
N LYS A 145 -2.31 8.21 12.75
CA LYS A 145 -1.34 8.21 13.84
C LYS A 145 -0.49 6.95 13.82
N LEU A 146 0.72 7.08 14.30
CA LEU A 146 1.66 5.95 14.40
C LEU A 146 1.09 4.83 15.28
N HIS A 147 1.21 3.59 14.82
CA HIS A 147 0.77 2.36 15.48
C HIS A 147 -0.73 2.28 15.84
N PHE A 148 -1.55 3.17 15.27
CA PHE A 148 -2.98 3.10 15.51
C PHE A 148 -3.63 2.00 14.66
N ARG A 149 -4.50 1.22 15.30
CA ARG A 149 -5.37 0.23 14.65
C ARG A 149 -6.77 0.39 15.23
N GLY A 150 -7.77 0.37 14.35
CA GLY A 150 -9.17 0.41 14.79
C GLY A 150 -9.52 -0.79 15.68
N SER A 151 -10.39 -0.59 16.65
CA SER A 151 -10.83 -1.63 17.58
C SER A 151 -11.44 -2.84 16.87
N ASN A 152 -12.27 -2.60 15.85
CA ASN A 152 -12.86 -3.65 15.02
C ASN A 152 -11.80 -4.40 14.17
N ALA A 153 -10.74 -3.74 13.73
CA ALA A 153 -9.63 -4.36 13.01
C ALA A 153 -8.77 -5.26 13.93
N ILE A 154 -8.64 -4.91 15.20
CA ILE A 154 -7.94 -5.75 16.19
C ILE A 154 -8.76 -7.03 16.44
N ASN A 155 -10.08 -6.90 16.58
CA ASN A 155 -10.99 -8.01 16.84
C ASN A 155 -11.15 -8.96 15.64
N SER A 156 -10.90 -8.49 14.41
CA SER A 156 -11.08 -9.27 13.17
C SER A 156 -10.01 -10.33 12.89
N LYS A 157 -9.07 -10.61 13.82
CA LYS A 157 -7.90 -11.51 13.62
C LYS A 157 -7.00 -11.14 12.44
N VAL A 158 -7.20 -10.00 11.82
CA VAL A 158 -6.44 -9.52 10.67
C VAL A 158 -5.15 -8.88 11.15
N THR A 159 -4.00 -9.41 10.75
CA THR A 159 -2.67 -8.95 11.19
C THR A 159 -2.30 -7.61 10.54
N GLY A 160 -1.77 -6.65 11.29
CA GLY A 160 -1.28 -5.36 10.76
C GLY A 160 -0.42 -4.60 11.76
N SER A 161 0.52 -3.80 11.27
CA SER A 161 1.46 -3.01 12.10
C SER A 161 0.92 -1.65 12.56
N GLY A 162 -0.15 -1.14 11.93
CA GLY A 162 -0.66 0.21 12.17
C GLY A 162 0.22 1.34 11.61
N ILE A 163 1.21 1.02 10.77
CA ILE A 163 2.16 2.00 10.21
C ILE A 163 1.76 2.43 8.80
N GLY A 164 1.07 1.57 8.04
CA GLY A 164 0.81 1.77 6.62
C GLY A 164 0.06 3.07 6.29
N LEU A 165 -1.02 3.39 6.99
CA LEU A 165 -1.80 4.61 6.72
C LEU A 165 -1.07 5.89 7.16
N MET A 166 -0.26 5.84 8.22
CA MET A 166 0.59 6.96 8.60
C MET A 166 1.65 7.23 7.52
N LEU A 167 2.28 6.17 6.97
CA LEU A 167 3.22 6.29 5.85
C LEU A 167 2.52 6.91 4.63
N VAL A 168 1.33 6.41 4.27
CA VAL A 168 0.51 6.99 3.21
C VAL A 168 0.29 8.49 3.42
N TRP A 169 -0.10 8.92 4.61
CA TRP A 169 -0.32 10.31 4.93
C TRP A 169 0.95 11.17 4.74
N LYS A 170 2.12 10.69 5.23
CA LYS A 170 3.41 11.39 5.05
C LYS A 170 3.75 11.52 3.56
N LEU A 171 3.68 10.43 2.79
CA LEU A 171 4.03 10.41 1.36
C LEU A 171 3.08 11.25 0.51
N VAL A 172 1.78 11.24 0.80
CA VAL A 172 0.79 12.09 0.12
C VAL A 172 1.11 13.56 0.35
N ARG A 173 1.42 13.95 1.59
CA ARG A 173 1.81 15.34 1.90
C ARG A 173 3.13 15.76 1.25
N LEU A 174 4.09 14.85 1.18
CA LEU A 174 5.36 15.09 0.50
C LEU A 174 5.11 15.42 -0.98
N HIS A 175 4.17 14.73 -1.63
CA HIS A 175 3.72 14.99 -3.00
C HIS A 175 2.74 16.17 -3.11
N LYS A 176 2.53 16.96 -2.02
CA LYS A 176 1.57 18.08 -1.98
C LYS A 176 0.12 17.66 -2.26
N GLY A 177 -0.19 16.39 -2.04
CA GLY A 177 -1.53 15.83 -2.17
C GLY A 177 -2.39 16.05 -0.93
N LYS A 178 -3.67 15.68 -1.08
CA LYS A 178 -4.67 15.64 0.00
C LYS A 178 -5.24 14.23 0.10
N ILE A 179 -5.55 13.80 1.31
CA ILE A 179 -6.21 12.52 1.59
C ILE A 179 -7.52 12.79 2.32
N ASN A 180 -8.60 12.20 1.83
CA ASN A 180 -9.91 12.20 2.43
C ASN A 180 -10.32 10.77 2.74
N LEU A 181 -10.90 10.57 3.92
CA LEU A 181 -11.46 9.31 4.37
C LEU A 181 -12.93 9.51 4.73
N SER A 182 -13.77 8.64 4.23
CA SER A 182 -15.16 8.48 4.66
C SER A 182 -15.40 7.00 4.95
N SER A 183 -15.96 6.68 6.10
CA SER A 183 -16.21 5.28 6.47
C SER A 183 -17.41 5.18 7.40
N ILE A 184 -18.14 4.09 7.26
CA ILE A 184 -19.24 3.70 8.14
C ILE A 184 -18.93 2.29 8.62
N GLU A 185 -18.97 2.10 9.93
CA GLU A 185 -18.73 0.80 10.53
C GLU A 185 -19.69 -0.25 9.96
N ASN A 186 -19.17 -1.41 9.59
CA ASN A 186 -19.85 -2.53 8.93
C ASN A 186 -20.45 -2.22 7.53
N GLN A 187 -20.11 -1.09 6.91
CA GLN A 187 -20.55 -0.76 5.55
C GLN A 187 -19.39 -0.53 4.58
N GLY A 188 -18.17 -0.33 5.13
CA GLY A 188 -16.97 -0.13 4.34
C GLY A 188 -16.37 1.26 4.45
N SER A 189 -15.37 1.51 3.60
CA SER A 189 -14.61 2.75 3.59
C SER A 189 -14.37 3.28 2.18
N VAL A 190 -14.18 4.58 2.09
CA VAL A 190 -13.73 5.27 0.89
C VAL A 190 -12.52 6.12 1.25
N ILE A 191 -11.38 5.82 0.63
CA ILE A 191 -10.17 6.64 0.74
C ILE A 191 -9.94 7.29 -0.63
N LYS A 192 -9.96 8.61 -0.66
CA LYS A 192 -9.68 9.41 -1.85
C LYS A 192 -8.42 10.22 -1.65
N ILE A 193 -7.46 10.06 -2.55
CA ILE A 193 -6.23 10.85 -2.59
C ILE A 193 -6.26 11.72 -3.85
N THR A 194 -5.97 13.00 -3.67
CA THR A 194 -5.97 13.98 -4.74
C THR A 194 -4.60 14.65 -4.82
N PHE A 195 -4.04 14.73 -6.03
CA PHE A 195 -2.78 15.40 -6.33
C PHE A 195 -3.00 16.49 -7.37
N PRO A 196 -2.38 17.66 -7.22
CA PRO A 196 -2.41 18.68 -8.26
C PRO A 196 -1.59 18.23 -9.48
N LYS A 197 -2.00 18.62 -10.69
CA LYS A 197 -1.30 18.32 -11.97
C LYS A 197 -0.03 19.15 -12.16
N ASP A 198 0.06 20.34 -11.55
CA ASP A 198 1.19 21.26 -11.76
C ASP A 198 2.52 20.67 -11.27
N SER A 199 3.42 20.39 -12.22
CA SER A 199 4.78 19.90 -11.94
C SER A 199 5.68 20.96 -11.29
N LYS A 200 5.38 22.27 -11.47
CA LYS A 200 6.16 23.38 -10.88
C LYS A 200 6.20 23.34 -9.35
N ARG A 201 5.25 22.64 -8.72
CA ARG A 201 5.22 22.39 -7.28
C ARG A 201 6.46 21.64 -6.75
N PHE A 202 7.17 20.94 -7.63
CA PHE A 202 8.35 20.15 -7.29
C PHE A 202 9.69 20.89 -7.52
N ARG A 203 9.69 22.21 -7.62
CA ARG A 203 10.91 23.03 -7.89
C ARG A 203 12.11 22.76 -6.99
N LYS A 204 11.91 22.14 -5.81
CA LYS A 204 12.98 21.72 -4.89
C LYS A 204 13.24 20.20 -4.93
N ALA A 205 12.54 19.44 -5.76
CA ALA A 205 12.73 18.01 -5.90
C ALA A 205 13.83 17.73 -6.95
N HIS A 206 14.57 16.64 -6.76
CA HIS A 206 15.48 16.18 -7.78
C HIS A 206 14.68 15.60 -8.96
N LEU A 207 14.86 16.19 -10.14
CA LEU A 207 14.36 15.58 -11.37
C LEU A 207 15.19 14.32 -11.63
N ALA A 208 14.57 13.16 -11.60
CA ALA A 208 15.22 11.91 -11.93
C ALA A 208 15.56 11.93 -13.43
N THR A 209 16.84 11.94 -13.74
CA THR A 209 17.33 11.70 -15.10
C THR A 209 17.12 10.22 -15.44
N PRO A 210 16.73 9.84 -16.67
CA PRO A 210 16.39 8.47 -17.07
C PRO A 210 17.53 7.42 -16.95
N SER A 211 18.71 7.78 -16.48
CA SER A 211 19.94 6.98 -16.54
C SER A 211 20.60 6.70 -15.20
N LYS A 212 19.83 6.41 -14.15
CA LYS A 212 20.37 5.68 -12.99
C LYS A 212 19.53 4.45 -12.70
N GLN A 213 19.54 3.49 -13.65
CA GLN A 213 19.37 2.08 -13.27
C GLN A 213 20.44 1.78 -12.22
N ARG A 214 20.00 1.36 -11.03
CA ARG A 214 20.87 0.84 -10.00
C ARG A 214 21.77 -0.21 -10.64
N GLN A 215 23.09 -0.03 -10.58
CA GLN A 215 24.02 -1.15 -10.74
C GLN A 215 23.61 -2.20 -9.72
N GLU A 216 23.14 -3.34 -10.21
CA GLU A 216 23.02 -4.54 -9.40
C GLU A 216 24.36 -4.80 -8.76
N ILE A 217 24.41 -4.79 -7.45
CA ILE A 217 25.56 -5.30 -6.70
C ILE A 217 25.61 -6.79 -7.02
N LYS A 218 26.47 -7.17 -7.97
CA LYS A 218 26.86 -8.57 -8.14
C LYS A 218 27.55 -8.97 -6.84
N VAL A 219 26.87 -9.76 -6.04
CA VAL A 219 27.52 -10.54 -4.98
C VAL A 219 28.44 -11.52 -5.70
N VAL A 220 29.72 -11.25 -5.62
CA VAL A 220 30.75 -12.20 -6.06
C VAL A 220 30.85 -13.22 -4.93
N ASP A 221 30.25 -14.39 -5.12
CA ASP A 221 30.49 -15.55 -4.29
C ASP A 221 31.95 -16.01 -4.54
N ASN A 222 32.84 -15.53 -3.68
CA ASN A 222 34.14 -16.15 -3.47
C ASN A 222 34.07 -16.91 -2.15
N VAL A 223 33.86 -18.21 -2.24
CA VAL A 223 34.17 -19.15 -1.17
C VAL A 223 35.19 -20.14 -1.72
N PRO A 224 36.35 -20.27 -1.04
CA PRO A 224 37.37 -21.28 -1.40
C PRO A 224 36.94 -22.71 -1.07
#